data_a7bc1a15598bad9946650c2f5bc2e3ea
#
_entry.id   a7bc1a15598bad9946650c2f5bc2e3ea
#
_cell.length_a   1.000
_cell.length_b   1.000
_cell.length_c   1.000
_cell.angle_alpha   90.00
_cell.angle_beta   90.00
_cell.angle_gamma   90.00
#
_symmetry.space_group_name_H-M   'P 1'
#
loop_
_entity.id
_entity.type
_entity.pdbx_description
1 polymer ?
#
loop_
_entity_poly.entity_id
_entity_poly.type
_entity_poly.pdbx_seq_one_letter_code
_entity_poly.pdbx_strand_id
1 'polypeptide(L)'
;GADLVIGHHPHVIQKISKYKGSYILYSTGNFCFGGNTNPSDKDTFIFQQTFVVKNGKLISKKNAKVIPCRLSGKDNINNYQPVVCKGAAKKRIISRLNNYSDNVRINSKGMLKKVKKK
;
A
#
# COMPACT_ATOMS: atom_id res chain seq x y z
N GLY A 1 12.43 -13.28 -10.31
CA GLY A 1 13.61 -12.68 -9.71
C GLY A 1 13.44 -11.27 -9.16
N ALA A 2 12.20 -10.70 -9.16
CA ALA A 2 11.96 -9.37 -8.59
C ALA A 2 11.97 -9.41 -7.06
N ASP A 3 12.60 -8.43 -6.43
CA ASP A 3 12.66 -8.29 -4.98
C ASP A 3 11.45 -7.54 -4.40
N LEU A 4 10.77 -6.79 -5.23
CA LEU A 4 9.53 -6.08 -4.94
C LEU A 4 8.80 -5.82 -6.25
N VAL A 5 7.48 -6.00 -6.26
CA VAL A 5 6.62 -5.65 -7.41
C VAL A 5 5.59 -4.65 -6.95
N ILE A 6 5.51 -3.52 -7.64
CA ILE A 6 4.53 -2.46 -7.36
C ILE A 6 3.68 -2.25 -8.61
N GLY A 7 2.39 -2.51 -8.48
CA GLY A 7 1.42 -2.35 -9.54
C GLY A 7 0.56 -1.11 -9.40
N HIS A 8 0.03 -0.70 -10.53
CA HIS A 8 -0.91 0.41 -10.68
C HIS A 8 -1.94 0.02 -11.75
N HIS A 9 -2.68 0.91 -12.26
CA HIS A 9 -3.59 0.85 -13.39
C HIS A 9 -5.08 0.91 -13.02
N PRO A 10 -5.63 0.04 -12.11
CA PRO A 10 -7.08 0.08 -11.88
C PRO A 10 -7.56 1.33 -11.13
N HIS A 11 -6.67 2.20 -10.69
CA HIS A 11 -7.00 3.44 -9.98
C HIS A 11 -7.70 3.24 -8.63
N VAL A 12 -7.63 2.04 -8.10
CA VAL A 12 -8.12 1.66 -6.76
C VAL A 12 -7.09 0.77 -6.09
N ILE A 13 -7.05 0.79 -4.76
CA ILE A 13 -6.17 -0.11 -4.01
C ILE A 13 -6.63 -1.57 -4.17
N GLN A 14 -5.65 -2.47 -4.27
CA GLN A 14 -5.87 -3.89 -4.36
C GLN A 14 -5.03 -4.63 -3.32
N LYS A 15 -5.06 -5.95 -3.35
CA LYS A 15 -4.37 -6.80 -2.37
C LYS A 15 -2.86 -6.61 -2.38
N ILE A 16 -2.25 -6.96 -1.27
CA ILE A 16 -0.82 -7.18 -1.14
C ILE A 16 -0.63 -8.67 -0.86
N SER A 17 0.32 -9.29 -1.55
CA SER A 17 0.70 -10.68 -1.29
C SER A 17 2.19 -10.81 -1.09
N LYS A 18 2.63 -11.95 -0.58
CA LYS A 18 4.05 -12.28 -0.46
C LYS A 18 4.33 -13.60 -1.18
N TYR A 19 5.25 -13.56 -2.13
CA TYR A 19 5.62 -14.72 -2.95
C TYR A 19 7.14 -14.85 -2.98
N LYS A 20 7.63 -16.03 -2.60
CA LYS A 20 9.08 -16.36 -2.55
C LYS A 20 9.92 -15.25 -1.89
N GLY A 21 9.43 -14.71 -0.77
CA GLY A 21 10.14 -13.70 0.00
C GLY A 21 9.95 -12.26 -0.45
N SER A 22 9.28 -12.02 -1.57
CA SER A 22 9.05 -10.68 -2.13
C SER A 22 7.60 -10.25 -2.00
N TYR A 23 7.36 -8.98 -1.69
CA TYR A 23 6.02 -8.43 -1.69
C TYR A 23 5.58 -8.07 -3.10
N ILE A 24 4.28 -8.26 -3.35
CA ILE A 24 3.59 -7.87 -4.58
C ILE A 24 2.42 -6.99 -4.18
N LEU A 25 2.47 -5.73 -4.58
CA LEU A 25 1.41 -4.76 -4.43
C LEU A 25 0.66 -4.70 -5.76
N TYR A 26 -0.58 -5.20 -5.79
CA TYR A 26 -1.32 -5.32 -7.05
C TYR A 26 -1.78 -3.96 -7.57
N SER A 27 -2.16 -3.05 -6.67
CA SER A 27 -2.36 -1.64 -7.00
C SER A 27 -2.31 -0.77 -5.74
N THR A 28 -1.60 0.33 -5.84
CA THR A 28 -1.52 1.31 -4.76
C THR A 28 -2.60 2.40 -4.85
N GLY A 29 -3.46 2.36 -5.86
CA GLY A 29 -4.48 3.38 -6.10
C GLY A 29 -3.90 4.68 -6.63
N ASN A 30 -4.69 5.75 -6.53
CA ASN A 30 -4.32 7.09 -6.99
C ASN A 30 -3.65 7.88 -5.87
N PHE A 31 -2.42 8.28 -6.04
CA PHE A 31 -1.71 9.15 -5.10
C PHE A 31 -1.58 10.58 -5.65
N CYS A 32 -0.79 10.77 -6.69
CA CYS A 32 -0.71 12.03 -7.45
C CYS A 32 -1.37 11.80 -8.80
N PHE A 33 -2.63 12.19 -8.93
CA PHE A 33 -3.42 11.84 -10.11
C PHE A 33 -4.21 13.03 -10.60
N GLY A 34 -3.92 13.47 -11.83
CA GLY A 34 -4.57 14.61 -12.47
C GLY A 34 -5.71 14.27 -13.42
N GLY A 35 -6.03 12.99 -13.62
CA GLY A 35 -6.96 12.52 -14.65
C GLY A 35 -8.44 12.58 -14.25
N ASN A 36 -8.75 12.88 -12.99
CA ASN A 36 -10.14 12.92 -12.50
C ASN A 36 -10.27 13.95 -11.40
N THR A 37 -11.23 14.87 -11.56
CA THR A 37 -11.47 15.95 -10.61
C THR A 37 -12.19 15.50 -9.34
N ASN A 38 -12.83 14.34 -9.36
CA ASN A 38 -13.50 13.78 -8.20
C ASN A 38 -13.62 12.25 -8.29
N PRO A 39 -12.52 11.50 -8.17
CA PRO A 39 -12.59 10.04 -8.13
C PRO A 39 -13.48 9.58 -6.97
N SER A 40 -14.33 8.59 -7.22
CA SER A 40 -15.21 8.03 -6.19
C SER A 40 -14.42 7.32 -5.08
N ASP A 41 -13.32 6.69 -5.42
CA ASP A 41 -12.41 6.03 -4.49
C ASP A 41 -11.12 6.86 -4.35
N LYS A 42 -10.91 7.43 -3.17
CA LYS A 42 -9.76 8.29 -2.88
C LYS A 42 -8.71 7.61 -2.01
N ASP A 43 -8.90 6.31 -1.70
CA ASP A 43 -7.96 5.57 -0.88
C ASP A 43 -6.69 5.23 -1.66
N THR A 44 -5.57 5.39 -0.99
CA THR A 44 -4.25 5.04 -1.51
C THR A 44 -3.31 4.76 -0.33
N PHE A 45 -2.08 4.43 -0.61
CA PHE A 45 -1.08 4.27 0.44
C PHE A 45 0.34 4.45 -0.10
N ILE A 46 1.24 4.82 0.80
CA ILE A 46 2.68 4.78 0.57
C ILE A 46 3.17 3.41 1.08
N PHE A 47 4.03 2.77 0.30
CA PHE A 47 4.72 1.55 0.73
C PHE A 47 6.19 1.88 1.01
N GLN A 48 6.68 1.39 2.14
CA GLN A 48 8.10 1.50 2.52
C GLN A 48 8.64 0.12 2.84
N GLN A 49 9.87 -0.13 2.43
CA GLN A 49 10.60 -1.34 2.79
C GLN A 49 12.10 -1.04 2.84
N THR A 50 12.80 -1.65 3.79
CA THR A 50 14.24 -1.53 3.91
C THR A 50 14.92 -2.69 3.20
N PHE A 51 15.82 -2.37 2.27
CA PHE A 51 16.69 -3.32 1.59
C PHE A 51 18.11 -3.07 2.07
N VAL A 52 18.76 -4.12 2.57
CA VAL A 52 20.16 -4.04 2.98
C VAL A 52 21.02 -4.71 1.91
N VAL A 53 21.90 -3.92 1.31
CA VAL A 53 22.80 -4.38 0.25
C VAL A 53 24.24 -4.28 0.76
N LYS A 54 25.01 -5.34 0.55
CA LYS A 54 26.43 -5.39 0.93
C LYS A 54 27.23 -6.05 -0.20
N ASN A 55 28.29 -5.39 -0.63
CA ASN A 55 29.16 -5.87 -1.73
C ASN A 55 28.35 -6.22 -3.00
N GLY A 56 27.39 -5.39 -3.35
CA GLY A 56 26.52 -5.59 -4.52
C GLY A 56 25.46 -6.68 -4.36
N LYS A 57 25.33 -7.28 -3.18
CA LYS A 57 24.34 -8.34 -2.91
C LYS A 57 23.27 -7.88 -1.94
N LEU A 58 22.02 -8.18 -2.26
CA LEU A 58 20.90 -7.99 -1.33
C LEU A 58 20.97 -9.06 -0.23
N ILE A 59 21.18 -8.62 1.02
CA ILE A 59 21.32 -9.53 2.16
C ILE A 59 20.09 -9.54 3.07
N SER A 60 19.23 -8.53 3.00
CA SER A 60 18.06 -8.45 3.86
C SER A 60 16.97 -7.56 3.25
N LYS A 61 15.72 -7.98 3.43
CA LYS A 61 14.50 -7.22 3.16
C LYS A 61 13.69 -7.16 4.45
N LYS A 62 13.49 -5.99 5.01
CA LYS A 62 12.85 -5.83 6.32
C LYS A 62 11.99 -4.56 6.41
N ASN A 63 11.23 -4.48 7.50
CA ASN A 63 10.45 -3.30 7.86
C ASN A 63 9.44 -2.87 6.77
N ALA A 64 8.79 -3.84 6.12
CA ALA A 64 7.73 -3.55 5.17
C ALA A 64 6.55 -2.87 5.88
N LYS A 65 6.12 -1.74 5.35
CA LYS A 65 5.12 -0.89 5.98
C LYS A 65 4.25 -0.21 4.93
N VAL A 66 2.95 -0.14 5.20
CA VAL A 66 2.03 0.74 4.48
C VAL A 66 1.70 1.95 5.33
N ILE A 67 1.61 3.11 4.69
CA ILE A 67 1.13 4.35 5.28
C ILE A 67 -0.15 4.70 4.55
N PRO A 68 -1.32 4.44 5.15
CA PRO A 68 -2.60 4.76 4.51
C PRO A 68 -2.72 6.24 4.25
N CYS A 69 -3.17 6.57 3.05
CA CYS A 69 -3.34 7.93 2.57
C CYS A 69 -4.65 8.05 1.79
N ARG A 70 -5.05 9.29 1.54
CA ARG A 70 -6.07 9.62 0.54
C ARG A 70 -5.46 10.59 -0.46
N LEU A 71 -5.88 10.50 -1.71
CA LEU A 71 -5.36 11.40 -2.75
C LEU A 71 -5.76 12.85 -2.54
N SER A 72 -6.78 13.09 -1.71
CA SER A 72 -7.29 14.41 -1.37
C SER A 72 -7.71 14.46 0.10
N GLY A 73 -7.49 15.57 0.76
CA GLY A 73 -8.03 15.83 2.10
C GLY A 73 -9.52 16.17 2.10
N LYS A 74 -10.12 16.36 0.92
CA LYS A 74 -11.54 16.68 0.75
C LYS A 74 -12.29 15.48 0.18
N ASP A 75 -13.54 15.29 0.62
CA ASP A 75 -14.35 14.15 0.19
C ASP A 75 -15.00 14.35 -1.18
N ASN A 76 -15.25 15.58 -1.58
CA ASN A 76 -16.04 15.92 -2.75
C ASN A 76 -15.22 16.46 -3.93
N ILE A 77 -13.91 16.48 -3.83
CA ILE A 77 -13.03 16.96 -4.90
C ILE A 77 -11.62 16.37 -4.74
N ASN A 78 -10.95 16.18 -5.86
CA ASN A 78 -9.51 15.97 -5.89
C ASN A 78 -8.83 17.35 -5.83
N ASN A 79 -8.26 17.70 -4.68
CA ASN A 79 -7.52 18.96 -4.52
C ASN A 79 -6.04 18.83 -4.87
N TYR A 80 -5.62 17.67 -5.41
CA TYR A 80 -4.23 17.36 -5.81
C TYR A 80 -3.21 17.46 -4.67
N GLN A 81 -3.68 17.26 -3.43
CA GLN A 81 -2.85 17.28 -2.23
C GLN A 81 -3.11 16.00 -1.42
N PRO A 82 -2.35 14.92 -1.69
CA PRO A 82 -2.48 13.70 -0.90
C PRO A 82 -2.23 13.95 0.58
N VAL A 83 -2.98 13.26 1.43
CA VAL A 83 -2.89 13.39 2.89
C VAL A 83 -2.71 12.02 3.53
N VAL A 84 -1.90 11.97 4.59
CA VAL A 84 -1.75 10.79 5.43
C VAL A 84 -2.99 10.63 6.30
N CYS A 85 -3.57 9.43 6.30
CA CYS A 85 -4.75 9.12 7.10
C CYS A 85 -4.39 8.80 8.54
N LYS A 86 -5.24 9.24 9.46
CA LYS A 86 -5.17 8.95 10.89
C LYS A 86 -6.52 8.44 11.37
N GLY A 87 -6.56 7.85 12.58
CA GLY A 87 -7.81 7.45 13.23
C GLY A 87 -8.65 6.48 12.40
N ALA A 88 -9.92 6.77 12.25
CA ALA A 88 -10.89 5.91 11.57
C ALA A 88 -10.55 5.65 10.11
N ALA A 89 -10.09 6.65 9.38
CA ALA A 89 -9.70 6.51 7.97
C ALA A 89 -8.50 5.56 7.81
N LYS A 90 -7.50 5.68 8.68
CA LYS A 90 -6.36 4.74 8.71
C LYS A 90 -6.82 3.31 8.96
N LYS A 91 -7.65 3.09 9.99
CA LYS A 91 -8.19 1.77 10.32
C LYS A 91 -8.99 1.18 9.15
N ARG A 92 -9.80 1.99 8.50
CA ARG A 92 -10.64 1.56 7.37
C ARG A 92 -9.78 1.07 6.20
N ILE A 93 -8.75 1.81 5.83
CA ILE A 93 -7.86 1.44 4.72
C ILE A 93 -7.06 0.18 5.06
N ILE A 94 -6.52 0.07 6.27
CA ILE A 94 -5.82 -1.14 6.73
C ILE A 94 -6.76 -2.35 6.71
N SER A 95 -7.97 -2.20 7.20
CA SER A 95 -8.98 -3.27 7.19
C SER A 95 -9.32 -3.70 5.75
N ARG A 96 -9.48 -2.74 4.85
CA ARG A 96 -9.74 -2.98 3.43
C ARG A 96 -8.60 -3.79 2.79
N LEU A 97 -7.34 -3.39 3.01
CA LEU A 97 -6.17 -4.12 2.50
C LEU A 97 -6.09 -5.54 3.09
N ASN A 98 -6.36 -5.69 4.39
CA ASN A 98 -6.38 -7.00 5.04
C ASN A 98 -7.49 -7.91 4.48
N ASN A 99 -8.66 -7.37 4.17
CA ASN A 99 -9.76 -8.13 3.57
C ASN A 99 -9.41 -8.63 2.16
N TYR A 100 -8.67 -7.84 1.39
CA TYR A 100 -8.25 -8.23 0.04
C TYR A 100 -7.09 -9.22 0.04
N SER A 101 -6.26 -9.23 1.09
CA SER A 101 -4.98 -9.94 1.13
C SER A 101 -5.13 -11.33 1.76
N ASP A 102 -4.57 -12.36 1.11
CA ASP A 102 -4.71 -13.75 1.57
C ASP A 102 -3.60 -14.18 2.52
N ASN A 103 -2.36 -13.80 2.26
CA ASN A 103 -1.19 -14.31 2.97
C ASN A 103 -0.34 -13.22 3.61
N VAL A 104 -0.89 -12.02 3.73
CA VAL A 104 -0.27 -10.86 4.38
C VAL A 104 -1.25 -10.27 5.37
N ARG A 105 -0.75 -9.92 6.54
CA ARG A 105 -1.51 -9.17 7.55
C ARG A 105 -0.79 -7.86 7.84
N ILE A 106 -1.57 -6.79 7.91
CA ILE A 106 -1.12 -5.44 8.23
C ILE A 106 -1.64 -5.10 9.63
N ASN A 107 -0.74 -4.73 10.55
CA ASN A 107 -1.14 -4.35 11.91
C ASN A 107 -1.56 -2.88 11.99
N SER A 108 -1.98 -2.43 13.17
CA SER A 108 -2.44 -1.06 13.41
C SER A 108 -1.38 0.02 13.14
N LYS A 109 -0.11 -0.35 13.14
CA LYS A 109 1.02 0.55 12.82
C LYS A 109 1.38 0.53 11.34
N GLY A 110 0.66 -0.25 10.53
CA GLY A 110 0.93 -0.39 9.10
C GLY A 110 1.99 -1.41 8.74
N MET A 111 2.55 -2.13 9.72
CA MET A 111 3.60 -3.12 9.48
C MET A 111 3.02 -4.39 8.87
N LEU A 112 3.71 -4.92 7.85
CA LEU A 112 3.31 -6.13 7.14
C LEU A 112 3.98 -7.37 7.72
N LYS A 113 3.22 -8.45 7.77
CA LYS A 113 3.69 -9.78 8.18
C LYS A 113 3.09 -10.83 7.25
N LYS A 114 3.92 -11.79 6.83
CA LYS A 114 3.42 -12.98 6.15
C LYS A 114 2.62 -13.83 7.13
N VAL A 115 1.47 -14.32 6.69
CA VAL A 115 0.62 -15.24 7.44
C VAL A 115 0.26 -16.43 6.54
N LYS A 116 -0.29 -17.49 7.14
CA LYS A 116 -0.81 -18.60 6.35
C LYS A 116 -1.98 -18.09 5.47
N LYS A 117 -2.05 -18.63 4.25
CA LYS A 117 -3.14 -18.35 3.34
C LYS A 117 -4.47 -18.73 3.97
N LYS A 118 -5.44 -17.87 3.82
CA LYS A 118 -6.81 -18.09 4.33
C LYS A 118 -7.45 -19.32 3.66
#